data_7896fc401a6de6c2401aab31927b2fb9
#
_entry.id   7896fc401a6de6c2401aab31927b2fb9
#
_cell.length_a   1.000
_cell.length_b   1.000
_cell.length_c   1.000
_cell.angle_alpha   90.00
_cell.angle_beta   90.00
_cell.angle_gamma   90.00
#
_symmetry.space_group_name_H-M   'P 1'
#
loop_
_entity.id
_entity.type
_entity.pdbx_description
1 polymer ?
#
loop_
_entity_poly.entity_id
_entity_poly.type
_entity_poly.pdbx_seq_one_letter_code
_entity_poly.pdbx_strand_id
1 'polypeptide(L)'
;SVIVAREDTARVADLRRRVRAAMERPPVAWTCPARIDARHMDEPLQVRKARALALKLGAMSTELWEGQLFAGSMTLEDPRVHYERGFPDYTTAEERAHAAERGLSIRSVFGHIVPNYARLLERGLGGIMEDAAAQTAAPTTPEERAFLDSVGIALQAVIDYAERLAERCEREAAACTDPVRAAELAQMGANLRQAPAGPARTYWQALQAVWLLHMIFHATMNGNAMGRLDQYAWPYLRDDLDARRLDIDRAAELTDCFCFKFNERAAATEDLRPENRRSEDLNPMARTRHYTSSQIALQRDSLDATNHWLQNIVVGGLTPEGEDGTNPLSYLLLESYRRNKMTNPLLTVRLHRASPEALVRYTCEVLKEGGGMPALFNDEQLVPALERIGIPTPDARDYTNDGCWEVIIPGRTDFGFLRLSLMLCLEWALNRGASRIDGPARGIDTGDPRAFGSYDDVWRAFLAQLDAMVGRVVHDVVATVNARHSIAPVPLLSALIDGAIESRRDM
;
A
#
# COMPACT_ATOMS: atom_id res chain seq x y z
N SER A 1 -14.38 -29.59 -3.28
CA SER A 1 -14.11 -28.92 -2.00
C SER A 1 -12.85 -28.10 -2.15
N VAL A 2 -12.96 -26.79 -2.02
CA VAL A 2 -11.81 -25.85 -2.13
C VAL A 2 -10.85 -26.00 -0.93
N ILE A 3 -11.32 -26.61 0.15
CA ILE A 3 -10.59 -26.81 1.41
C ILE A 3 -9.99 -28.22 1.44
N VAL A 4 -9.15 -28.56 0.50
CA VAL A 4 -8.31 -29.75 0.61
C VAL A 4 -6.89 -29.27 0.89
N ALA A 5 -6.26 -29.81 1.93
CA ALA A 5 -4.85 -29.60 2.16
C ALA A 5 -4.10 -29.96 0.86
N ARG A 6 -3.43 -29.00 0.27
CA ARG A 6 -2.72 -29.18 -0.99
C ARG A 6 -1.26 -29.41 -0.73
N GLU A 7 -0.67 -30.26 -1.52
CA GLU A 7 0.78 -30.39 -1.55
C GLU A 7 1.37 -29.22 -2.39
N ASP A 8 2.56 -28.80 -2.01
CA ASP A 8 3.30 -27.80 -2.77
C ASP A 8 3.70 -28.37 -4.13
N THR A 9 3.51 -27.57 -5.17
CA THR A 9 4.22 -27.85 -6.43
C THR A 9 5.72 -27.63 -6.27
N ALA A 10 6.52 -28.27 -7.10
CA ALA A 10 7.98 -28.06 -7.09
C ALA A 10 8.33 -26.56 -7.25
N ARG A 11 7.57 -25.83 -8.05
CA ARG A 11 7.69 -24.37 -8.23
C ARG A 11 7.46 -23.62 -6.92
N VAL A 12 6.33 -23.89 -6.23
CA VAL A 12 5.97 -23.19 -4.99
C VAL A 12 7.04 -23.45 -3.91
N ALA A 13 7.49 -24.68 -3.78
CA ALA A 13 8.56 -25.05 -2.84
C ALA A 13 9.90 -24.35 -3.17
N ASP A 14 10.24 -24.24 -4.46
CA ASP A 14 11.48 -23.58 -4.90
C ASP A 14 11.38 -22.06 -4.71
N LEU A 15 10.30 -21.41 -5.14
CA LEU A 15 10.10 -19.97 -4.96
C LEU A 15 10.09 -19.58 -3.48
N ARG A 16 9.43 -20.36 -2.62
CA ARG A 16 9.44 -20.13 -1.16
C ARG A 16 10.87 -20.11 -0.62
N ARG A 17 11.69 -21.07 -1.04
CA ARG A 17 13.10 -21.16 -0.64
C ARG A 17 13.92 -19.96 -1.13
N ARG A 18 13.71 -19.56 -2.40
CA ARG A 18 14.42 -18.43 -3.03
C ARG A 18 14.04 -17.10 -2.39
N VAL A 19 12.74 -16.86 -2.13
CA VAL A 19 12.28 -15.64 -1.48
C VAL A 19 12.85 -15.52 -0.08
N ARG A 20 12.81 -16.60 0.73
CA ARG A 20 13.44 -16.60 2.06
C ARG A 20 14.94 -16.31 2.01
N ALA A 21 15.65 -16.94 1.10
CA ALA A 21 17.09 -16.70 0.90
C ALA A 21 17.38 -15.25 0.42
N ALA A 22 16.46 -14.65 -0.35
CA ALA A 22 16.61 -13.26 -0.80
C ALA A 22 16.41 -12.26 0.35
N MET A 23 15.55 -12.57 1.33
CA MET A 23 15.36 -11.73 2.52
C MET A 23 16.66 -11.60 3.36
N GLU A 24 17.55 -12.57 3.28
CA GLU A 24 18.83 -12.59 4.00
C GLU A 24 19.96 -11.87 3.24
N ARG A 25 19.72 -11.46 1.99
CA ARG A 25 20.74 -10.82 1.15
C ARG A 25 20.58 -9.31 1.19
N PRO A 26 21.69 -8.55 1.05
CA PRO A 26 21.59 -7.12 0.80
C PRO A 26 20.87 -6.91 -0.54
N PRO A 27 19.93 -5.98 -0.61
CA PRO A 27 19.24 -5.66 -1.85
C PRO A 27 20.21 -5.11 -2.87
N VAL A 28 19.97 -5.41 -4.15
CA VAL A 28 20.78 -4.88 -5.25
C VAL A 28 20.34 -3.44 -5.49
N ALA A 29 21.27 -2.51 -5.35
CA ALA A 29 21.04 -1.11 -5.67
C ALA A 29 20.88 -0.93 -7.19
N TRP A 30 19.84 -0.25 -7.62
CA TRP A 30 19.71 0.27 -8.97
C TRP A 30 19.62 1.80 -8.91
N THR A 31 20.03 2.45 -9.99
CA THR A 31 20.09 3.91 -10.07
C THR A 31 19.11 4.43 -11.10
N CYS A 32 18.33 5.44 -10.73
CA CYS A 32 17.59 6.25 -11.68
C CYS A 32 18.28 7.61 -11.87
N PRO A 33 17.94 8.38 -12.92
CA PRO A 33 18.40 9.75 -13.05
C PRO A 33 18.11 10.56 -11.80
N ALA A 34 19.09 11.35 -11.34
CA ALA A 34 18.96 12.12 -10.09
C ALA A 34 17.88 13.22 -10.15
N ARG A 35 17.59 13.72 -11.36
CA ARG A 35 16.69 14.85 -11.59
C ARG A 35 16.04 14.77 -12.97
N ILE A 36 14.88 15.40 -13.13
CA ILE A 36 14.25 15.60 -14.44
C ILE A 36 15.08 16.60 -15.30
N ASP A 37 14.87 16.57 -16.62
CA ASP A 37 15.52 17.49 -17.54
C ASP A 37 15.16 18.95 -17.20
N ALA A 38 16.16 19.82 -17.24
CA ALA A 38 16.02 21.25 -16.90
C ALA A 38 14.95 21.97 -17.74
N ARG A 39 14.74 21.57 -18.99
CA ARG A 39 13.69 22.13 -19.87
C ARG A 39 12.26 21.95 -19.35
N HIS A 40 12.06 21.04 -18.41
CA HIS A 40 10.76 20.73 -17.81
C HIS A 40 10.54 21.43 -16.47
N MET A 41 11.53 22.16 -15.96
CA MET A 41 11.44 22.80 -14.63
C MET A 41 10.43 23.97 -14.57
N ASP A 42 10.04 24.53 -15.72
CA ASP A 42 9.01 25.58 -15.81
C ASP A 42 7.58 25.02 -15.90
N GLU A 43 7.42 23.69 -16.03
CA GLU A 43 6.11 23.05 -16.03
C GLU A 43 5.50 23.02 -14.61
N PRO A 44 4.16 22.88 -14.50
CA PRO A 44 3.50 22.73 -13.21
C PRO A 44 4.05 21.55 -12.39
N LEU A 45 4.04 21.68 -11.06
CA LEU A 45 4.61 20.68 -10.14
C LEU A 45 4.07 19.27 -10.35
N GLN A 46 2.76 19.13 -10.60
CA GLN A 46 2.11 17.83 -10.88
C GLN A 46 2.69 17.17 -12.14
N VAL A 47 2.87 17.96 -13.20
CA VAL A 47 3.44 17.48 -14.47
C VAL A 47 4.89 17.06 -14.28
N ARG A 48 5.68 17.85 -13.56
CA ARG A 48 7.07 17.51 -13.23
C ARG A 48 7.18 16.24 -12.40
N LYS A 49 6.25 16.03 -11.45
CA LYS A 49 6.16 14.79 -10.67
C LYS A 49 5.89 13.58 -11.58
N ALA A 50 4.95 13.69 -12.51
CA ALA A 50 4.64 12.62 -13.46
C ALA A 50 5.83 12.32 -14.39
N ARG A 51 6.59 13.34 -14.82
CA ARG A 51 7.83 13.13 -15.59
C ARG A 51 8.93 12.44 -14.77
N ALA A 52 9.05 12.79 -13.50
CA ALA A 52 9.98 12.12 -12.59
C ALA A 52 9.61 10.64 -12.43
N LEU A 53 8.32 10.32 -12.33
CA LEU A 53 7.82 8.94 -12.36
C LEU A 53 8.20 8.23 -13.66
N ALA A 54 7.98 8.86 -14.81
CA ALA A 54 8.33 8.29 -16.11
C ALA A 54 9.82 8.00 -16.23
N LEU A 55 10.69 8.89 -15.75
CA LEU A 55 12.13 8.66 -15.70
C LEU A 55 12.50 7.49 -14.79
N LYS A 56 11.86 7.39 -13.61
CA LYS A 56 12.09 6.28 -12.69
C LYS A 56 11.68 4.97 -13.35
N LEU A 57 10.48 4.87 -13.89
CA LEU A 57 9.99 3.65 -14.54
C LEU A 57 10.82 3.30 -15.77
N GLY A 58 11.27 4.28 -16.53
CA GLY A 58 12.20 4.09 -17.67
C GLY A 58 13.55 3.47 -17.26
N ALA A 59 14.02 3.75 -16.05
CA ALA A 59 15.27 3.20 -15.50
C ALA A 59 15.08 1.88 -14.74
N MET A 60 13.85 1.54 -14.33
CA MET A 60 13.60 0.31 -13.57
C MET A 60 13.98 -0.94 -14.35
N SER A 61 14.57 -1.89 -13.65
CA SER A 61 14.95 -3.18 -14.21
C SER A 61 13.76 -3.98 -14.70
N THR A 62 13.96 -4.75 -15.74
CA THR A 62 13.01 -5.73 -16.29
C THR A 62 13.44 -7.16 -15.99
N GLU A 63 14.30 -7.37 -15.01
CA GLU A 63 14.79 -8.68 -14.63
C GLU A 63 13.65 -9.57 -14.11
N LEU A 64 13.69 -10.85 -14.49
CA LEU A 64 12.68 -11.83 -14.12
C LEU A 64 13.28 -12.83 -13.11
N TRP A 65 12.53 -13.16 -12.10
CA TRP A 65 12.90 -14.24 -11.19
C TRP A 65 12.64 -15.59 -11.86
N GLU A 66 13.62 -16.47 -11.74
CA GLU A 66 13.49 -17.83 -12.25
C GLU A 66 12.32 -18.57 -11.56
N GLY A 67 11.48 -19.21 -12.35
CA GLY A 67 10.29 -19.92 -11.87
C GLY A 67 9.08 -19.04 -11.55
N GLN A 68 9.22 -17.72 -11.44
CA GLN A 68 8.13 -16.81 -11.14
C GLN A 68 7.14 -16.69 -12.31
N LEU A 69 5.85 -16.51 -11.99
CA LEU A 69 4.76 -16.35 -12.96
C LEU A 69 4.30 -14.89 -13.12
N PHE A 70 4.88 -13.98 -12.36
CA PHE A 70 4.58 -12.54 -12.41
C PHE A 70 5.85 -11.74 -12.66
N ALA A 71 5.78 -10.87 -13.67
CA ALA A 71 6.85 -9.95 -13.99
C ALA A 71 6.85 -8.70 -13.11
N GLY A 72 8.01 -8.05 -13.03
CA GLY A 72 8.25 -6.93 -12.13
C GLY A 72 8.73 -7.41 -10.75
N SER A 73 9.69 -6.70 -10.16
CA SER A 73 10.25 -7.06 -8.85
C SER A 73 10.58 -5.82 -8.03
N MET A 74 10.33 -5.90 -6.73
CA MET A 74 10.73 -4.89 -5.75
C MET A 74 12.14 -5.12 -5.18
N THR A 75 12.76 -6.25 -5.45
CA THR A 75 14.10 -6.61 -4.89
C THR A 75 15.23 -5.70 -5.33
N LEU A 76 14.97 -4.88 -6.31
CA LEU A 76 15.95 -4.00 -6.95
C LEU A 76 16.07 -2.64 -6.26
N GLU A 77 15.26 -2.36 -5.24
CA GLU A 77 15.43 -1.20 -4.38
C GLU A 77 16.01 -1.59 -3.04
N ASP A 78 17.08 -0.93 -2.63
CA ASP A 78 17.57 -1.07 -1.27
C ASP A 78 16.53 -0.48 -0.30
N PRO A 79 15.85 -1.30 0.51
CA PRO A 79 14.87 -0.80 1.46
C PRO A 79 15.48 0.09 2.56
N ARG A 80 16.79 0.07 2.71
CA ARG A 80 17.55 0.91 3.64
C ARG A 80 17.87 2.28 3.04
N VAL A 81 17.82 2.41 1.71
CA VAL A 81 17.94 3.69 1.03
C VAL A 81 16.61 4.39 1.18
N HIS A 82 16.61 5.49 1.89
CA HIS A 82 15.45 6.38 1.96
C HIS A 82 14.92 6.62 0.55
N TYR A 83 13.63 6.53 0.38
CA TYR A 83 12.90 6.87 -0.84
C TYR A 83 13.41 8.14 -1.53
N GLU A 84 13.95 9.07 -0.76
CA GLU A 84 14.53 10.31 -1.24
C GLU A 84 15.64 10.15 -2.25
N ARG A 85 16.39 9.06 -2.22
CA ARG A 85 17.49 8.80 -3.16
C ARG A 85 17.08 7.98 -4.37
N GLY A 86 15.91 7.36 -4.34
CA GLY A 86 15.41 6.48 -5.39
C GLY A 86 14.36 7.13 -6.32
N PHE A 87 14.12 8.43 -6.22
CA PHE A 87 13.17 9.15 -7.05
C PHE A 87 13.81 10.42 -7.63
N PRO A 88 13.68 10.68 -8.97
CA PRO A 88 14.27 11.88 -9.59
C PRO A 88 13.75 13.16 -8.97
N ASP A 89 14.63 14.10 -8.67
CA ASP A 89 14.25 15.43 -8.15
C ASP A 89 13.48 16.21 -9.24
N TYR A 90 12.32 16.69 -8.88
CA TYR A 90 11.41 17.45 -9.74
C TYR A 90 11.04 18.81 -9.15
N THR A 91 11.70 19.19 -8.03
CA THR A 91 11.30 20.35 -7.24
C THR A 91 12.31 21.48 -7.31
N THR A 92 11.85 22.73 -7.12
CA THR A 92 12.70 23.89 -6.94
C THR A 92 13.12 24.04 -5.48
N ALA A 93 14.12 24.89 -5.22
CA ALA A 93 14.55 25.21 -3.86
C ALA A 93 13.44 25.91 -3.05
N GLU A 94 12.67 26.78 -3.72
CA GLU A 94 11.56 27.52 -3.12
C GLU A 94 10.42 26.60 -2.71
N GLU A 95 10.05 25.64 -3.56
CA GLU A 95 9.02 24.64 -3.25
C GLU A 95 9.42 23.77 -2.04
N ARG A 96 10.70 23.39 -1.97
CA ARG A 96 11.21 22.65 -0.81
C ARG A 96 11.17 23.47 0.48
N ALA A 97 11.55 24.75 0.42
CA ALA A 97 11.46 25.64 1.56
C ALA A 97 10.02 25.84 2.01
N HIS A 98 9.11 26.06 1.08
CA HIS A 98 7.68 26.22 1.34
C HIS A 98 7.05 24.98 2.00
N ALA A 99 7.41 23.77 1.54
CA ALA A 99 6.98 22.53 2.16
C ALA A 99 7.53 22.40 3.60
N ALA A 100 8.82 22.69 3.79
CA ALA A 100 9.47 22.59 5.09
C ALA A 100 8.87 23.55 6.13
N GLU A 101 8.52 24.77 5.74
CA GLU A 101 7.84 25.75 6.61
C GLU A 101 6.50 25.22 7.15
N ARG A 102 5.83 24.37 6.38
CA ARG A 102 4.55 23.72 6.76
C ARG A 102 4.71 22.36 7.42
N GLY A 103 5.94 21.94 7.70
CA GLY A 103 6.23 20.61 8.24
C GLY A 103 5.89 19.47 7.27
N LEU A 104 5.74 19.80 5.96
CA LEU A 104 5.46 18.82 4.92
C LEU A 104 6.75 18.46 4.19
N SER A 105 6.86 17.22 3.75
CA SER A 105 7.89 16.80 2.80
C SER A 105 7.29 16.75 1.41
N ILE A 106 7.94 17.34 0.43
CA ILE A 106 7.61 17.18 -1.00
C ILE A 106 7.65 15.69 -1.40
N ARG A 107 8.38 14.92 -0.66
CA ARG A 107 8.51 13.47 -0.78
C ARG A 107 7.68 12.75 0.27
N SER A 108 6.59 13.37 0.76
CA SER A 108 5.69 12.73 1.71
C SER A 108 5.24 11.39 1.18
N VAL A 109 5.39 10.36 1.98
CA VAL A 109 4.82 9.05 1.71
C VAL A 109 3.32 9.16 1.93
N PHE A 110 2.58 9.06 0.85
CA PHE A 110 1.16 8.79 0.91
C PHE A 110 1.02 7.28 0.99
N GLY A 111 0.68 6.78 2.13
CA GLY A 111 0.42 5.38 2.37
C GLY A 111 -0.91 5.20 3.04
N HIS A 112 -1.26 3.94 3.33
CA HIS A 112 -2.50 3.59 4.00
C HIS A 112 -3.75 3.95 3.17
N ILE A 113 -3.65 3.74 1.86
CA ILE A 113 -4.74 3.95 0.90
C ILE A 113 -4.85 2.69 0.06
N VAL A 114 -6.07 2.27 -0.22
CA VAL A 114 -6.32 1.21 -1.20
C VAL A 114 -6.85 1.85 -2.47
N PRO A 115 -6.09 1.79 -3.58
CA PRO A 115 -6.57 2.22 -4.88
C PRO A 115 -7.80 1.44 -5.33
N ASN A 116 -8.59 2.00 -6.21
CA ASN A 116 -9.69 1.28 -6.84
C ASN A 116 -9.15 0.28 -7.88
N TYR A 117 -8.70 -0.88 -7.41
CA TYR A 117 -8.21 -1.94 -8.28
C TYR A 117 -9.32 -2.56 -9.15
N ALA A 118 -10.59 -2.53 -8.72
CA ALA A 118 -11.70 -2.96 -9.57
C ALA A 118 -11.77 -2.11 -10.83
N ARG A 119 -11.74 -0.77 -10.71
CA ARG A 119 -11.69 0.15 -11.87
C ARG A 119 -10.49 -0.12 -12.78
N LEU A 120 -9.31 -0.38 -12.19
CA LEU A 120 -8.13 -0.77 -12.98
C LEU A 120 -8.39 -1.99 -13.84
N LEU A 121 -8.96 -3.05 -13.25
CA LEU A 121 -9.17 -4.32 -13.93
C LEU A 121 -10.27 -4.24 -14.99
N GLU A 122 -11.32 -3.44 -14.75
CA GLU A 122 -12.46 -3.26 -15.66
C GLU A 122 -12.16 -2.33 -16.82
N ARG A 123 -11.40 -1.24 -16.58
CA ARG A 123 -11.15 -0.19 -17.57
C ARG A 123 -9.78 -0.31 -18.24
N GLY A 124 -8.78 -0.82 -17.52
CA GLY A 124 -7.39 -0.66 -17.87
C GLY A 124 -6.93 0.80 -17.77
N LEU A 125 -5.62 1.02 -17.80
CA LEU A 125 -5.04 2.37 -17.75
C LEU A 125 -5.40 3.20 -18.99
N GLY A 126 -5.52 2.57 -20.16
CA GLY A 126 -5.96 3.23 -21.39
C GLY A 126 -7.37 3.81 -21.26
N GLY A 127 -8.32 3.03 -20.73
CA GLY A 127 -9.68 3.51 -20.48
C GLY A 127 -9.73 4.65 -19.44
N ILE A 128 -8.88 4.59 -18.40
CA ILE A 128 -8.76 5.68 -17.43
C ILE A 128 -8.14 6.95 -18.06
N MET A 129 -7.18 6.79 -18.98
CA MET A 129 -6.63 7.90 -19.76
C MET A 129 -7.70 8.55 -20.67
N GLU A 130 -8.57 7.73 -21.28
CA GLU A 130 -9.71 8.23 -22.06
C GLU A 130 -10.68 9.02 -21.17
N ASP A 131 -10.99 8.54 -19.96
CA ASP A 131 -11.82 9.24 -19.00
C ASP A 131 -11.20 10.61 -18.64
N ALA A 132 -9.88 10.67 -18.39
CA ALA A 132 -9.17 11.92 -18.12
C ALA A 132 -9.15 12.86 -19.33
N ALA A 133 -8.92 12.35 -20.54
CA ALA A 133 -8.95 13.12 -21.77
C ALA A 133 -10.34 13.72 -22.04
N ALA A 134 -11.41 12.98 -21.78
CA ALA A 134 -12.78 13.46 -21.91
C ALA A 134 -13.07 14.68 -21.03
N GLN A 135 -12.44 14.79 -19.86
CA GLN A 135 -12.58 15.96 -18.98
C GLN A 135 -11.98 17.25 -19.59
N THR A 136 -11.08 17.12 -20.56
CA THR A 136 -10.48 18.30 -21.22
C THR A 136 -11.40 18.92 -22.28
N ALA A 137 -12.50 18.25 -22.65
CA ALA A 137 -13.47 18.79 -23.59
C ALA A 137 -14.29 19.96 -23.02
N ALA A 138 -14.45 20.04 -21.70
CA ALA A 138 -15.05 21.17 -21.01
C ALA A 138 -13.98 22.22 -20.66
N PRO A 139 -14.38 23.50 -20.45
CA PRO A 139 -13.44 24.54 -19.98
C PRO A 139 -12.71 24.08 -18.72
N THR A 140 -11.39 24.19 -18.74
CA THR A 140 -10.49 23.79 -17.62
C THR A 140 -9.65 24.96 -17.21
N THR A 141 -9.40 25.11 -15.91
CA THR A 141 -8.37 26.02 -15.39
C THR A 141 -6.98 25.47 -15.73
N PRO A 142 -5.92 26.32 -15.70
CA PRO A 142 -4.55 25.83 -15.86
C PRO A 142 -4.16 24.72 -14.88
N GLU A 143 -4.66 24.78 -13.65
CA GLU A 143 -4.39 23.79 -12.60
C GLU A 143 -5.09 22.45 -12.88
N GLU A 144 -6.37 22.49 -13.26
CA GLU A 144 -7.12 21.30 -13.69
C GLU A 144 -6.47 20.64 -14.91
N ARG A 145 -6.03 21.46 -15.89
CA ARG A 145 -5.30 20.97 -17.05
C ARG A 145 -4.00 20.28 -16.65
N ALA A 146 -3.21 20.93 -15.78
CA ALA A 146 -1.95 20.35 -15.31
C ALA A 146 -2.16 19.02 -14.58
N PHE A 147 -3.24 18.89 -13.81
CA PHE A 147 -3.60 17.61 -13.17
C PHE A 147 -3.91 16.54 -14.22
N LEU A 148 -4.81 16.81 -15.17
CA LEU A 148 -5.20 15.85 -16.20
C LEU A 148 -4.00 15.44 -17.09
N ASP A 149 -3.15 16.39 -17.47
CA ASP A 149 -1.92 16.11 -18.22
C ASP A 149 -0.95 15.23 -17.40
N SER A 150 -0.83 15.48 -16.10
CA SER A 150 0.02 14.68 -15.21
C SER A 150 -0.49 13.25 -15.04
N VAL A 151 -1.81 13.05 -14.99
CA VAL A 151 -2.43 11.72 -15.00
C VAL A 151 -2.07 10.98 -16.28
N GLY A 152 -2.25 11.61 -17.45
CA GLY A 152 -1.91 11.01 -18.75
C GLY A 152 -0.44 10.57 -18.81
N ILE A 153 0.49 11.43 -18.41
CA ILE A 153 1.93 11.11 -18.38
C ILE A 153 2.23 9.96 -17.43
N ALA A 154 1.63 9.96 -16.23
CA ALA A 154 1.87 8.93 -15.23
C ALA A 154 1.35 7.56 -15.68
N LEU A 155 0.14 7.49 -16.23
CA LEU A 155 -0.45 6.25 -16.71
C LEU A 155 0.31 5.70 -17.93
N GLN A 156 0.71 6.56 -18.87
CA GLN A 156 1.52 6.15 -20.02
C GLN A 156 2.86 5.57 -19.57
N ALA A 157 3.51 6.16 -18.58
CA ALA A 157 4.78 5.65 -18.05
C ALA A 157 4.65 4.23 -17.47
N VAL A 158 3.50 3.90 -16.85
CA VAL A 158 3.21 2.53 -16.38
C VAL A 158 3.02 1.58 -17.55
N ILE A 159 2.30 2.00 -18.59
CA ILE A 159 2.10 1.20 -19.83
C ILE A 159 3.45 0.94 -20.48
N ASP A 160 4.29 1.93 -20.64
CA ASP A 160 5.63 1.79 -21.26
C ASP A 160 6.52 0.82 -20.46
N TYR A 161 6.42 0.84 -19.14
CA TYR A 161 7.14 -0.12 -18.30
C TYR A 161 6.60 -1.54 -18.44
N ALA A 162 5.27 -1.71 -18.51
CA ALA A 162 4.64 -3.01 -18.79
C ALA A 162 5.09 -3.58 -20.14
N GLU A 163 5.17 -2.75 -21.19
CA GLU A 163 5.68 -3.13 -22.51
C GLU A 163 7.13 -3.60 -22.45
N ARG A 164 8.01 -2.91 -21.75
CA ARG A 164 9.42 -3.32 -21.54
C ARG A 164 9.53 -4.66 -20.82
N LEU A 165 8.66 -4.92 -19.83
CA LEU A 165 8.58 -6.21 -19.16
C LEU A 165 8.05 -7.30 -20.11
N ALA A 166 7.05 -7.00 -20.95
CA ALA A 166 6.55 -7.92 -21.95
C ALA A 166 7.63 -8.34 -22.95
N GLU A 167 8.36 -7.37 -23.50
CA GLU A 167 9.51 -7.63 -24.36
C GLU A 167 10.58 -8.50 -23.69
N ARG A 168 10.83 -8.29 -22.39
CA ARG A 168 11.75 -9.13 -21.64
C ARG A 168 11.25 -10.57 -21.54
N CYS A 169 9.96 -10.77 -21.23
CA CYS A 169 9.36 -12.08 -21.18
C CYS A 169 9.43 -12.80 -22.54
N GLU A 170 9.16 -12.11 -23.64
CA GLU A 170 9.24 -12.65 -24.99
C GLU A 170 10.68 -13.06 -25.37
N ARG A 171 11.68 -12.25 -25.05
CA ARG A 171 13.09 -12.60 -25.28
C ARG A 171 13.51 -13.82 -24.48
N GLU A 172 13.12 -13.89 -23.21
CA GLU A 172 13.39 -15.06 -22.36
C GLU A 172 12.67 -16.33 -22.88
N ALA A 173 11.43 -16.19 -23.34
CA ALA A 173 10.67 -17.29 -23.94
C ALA A 173 11.37 -17.84 -25.18
N ALA A 174 11.85 -16.97 -26.07
CA ALA A 174 12.57 -17.36 -27.28
C ALA A 174 13.91 -18.04 -27.00
N ALA A 175 14.57 -17.72 -25.89
CA ALA A 175 15.84 -18.31 -25.48
C ALA A 175 15.66 -19.58 -24.61
N CYS A 176 14.47 -19.84 -24.09
CA CYS A 176 14.21 -20.92 -23.15
C CYS A 176 14.10 -22.26 -23.86
N THR A 177 14.87 -23.24 -23.38
CA THR A 177 14.87 -24.62 -23.97
C THR A 177 13.80 -25.53 -23.37
N ASP A 178 13.28 -25.18 -22.19
CA ASP A 178 12.13 -25.87 -21.59
C ASP A 178 10.83 -25.36 -22.23
N PRO A 179 10.09 -26.21 -22.96
CA PRO A 179 8.88 -25.78 -23.66
C PRO A 179 7.76 -25.32 -22.71
N VAL A 180 7.66 -25.88 -21.51
CA VAL A 180 6.67 -25.47 -20.51
C VAL A 180 7.00 -24.07 -20.02
N ARG A 181 8.24 -23.83 -19.64
CA ARG A 181 8.68 -22.51 -19.18
C ARG A 181 8.64 -21.46 -20.30
N ALA A 182 9.01 -21.81 -21.52
CA ALA A 182 8.88 -20.93 -22.68
C ALA A 182 7.43 -20.46 -22.90
N ALA A 183 6.47 -21.41 -22.83
CA ALA A 183 5.05 -21.07 -22.94
C ALA A 183 4.56 -20.15 -21.81
N GLU A 184 5.02 -20.38 -20.58
CA GLU A 184 4.68 -19.50 -19.44
C GLU A 184 5.25 -18.08 -19.62
N LEU A 185 6.49 -17.95 -20.04
CA LEU A 185 7.12 -16.66 -20.32
C LEU A 185 6.39 -15.91 -21.46
N ALA A 186 6.03 -16.63 -22.52
CA ALA A 186 5.22 -16.05 -23.60
C ALA A 186 3.85 -15.58 -23.09
N GLN A 187 3.19 -16.35 -22.23
CA GLN A 187 1.92 -15.96 -21.62
C GLN A 187 2.08 -14.75 -20.67
N MET A 188 3.15 -14.67 -19.90
CA MET A 188 3.47 -13.50 -19.08
C MET A 188 3.61 -12.24 -19.92
N GLY A 189 4.32 -12.33 -21.07
CA GLY A 189 4.44 -11.23 -22.02
C GLY A 189 3.06 -10.80 -22.58
N ALA A 190 2.25 -11.77 -23.01
CA ALA A 190 0.90 -11.52 -23.50
C ALA A 190 -0.02 -10.89 -22.44
N ASN A 191 0.10 -11.31 -21.18
CA ASN A 191 -0.65 -10.73 -20.07
C ASN A 191 -0.28 -9.25 -19.86
N LEU A 192 1.01 -8.91 -19.88
CA LEU A 192 1.50 -7.54 -19.72
C LEU A 192 1.08 -6.61 -20.87
N ARG A 193 0.99 -7.13 -22.09
CA ARG A 193 0.47 -6.37 -23.23
C ARG A 193 -1.04 -6.12 -23.15
N GLN A 194 -1.80 -7.04 -22.56
CA GLN A 194 -3.23 -6.87 -22.37
C GLN A 194 -3.53 -5.98 -21.15
N ALA A 195 -2.93 -6.28 -20.02
CA ALA A 195 -3.17 -5.61 -18.76
C ALA A 195 -1.83 -5.24 -18.09
N PRO A 196 -1.64 -3.99 -17.62
CA PRO A 196 -2.68 -3.04 -17.20
C PRO A 196 -3.17 -2.06 -18.30
N ALA A 197 -2.63 -2.06 -19.52
CA ALA A 197 -3.01 -1.08 -20.54
C ALA A 197 -4.50 -1.17 -20.89
N GLY A 198 -5.00 -2.38 -21.18
CA GLY A 198 -6.42 -2.67 -21.37
C GLY A 198 -7.04 -3.36 -20.14
N PRO A 199 -8.36 -3.63 -20.19
CA PRO A 199 -9.05 -4.39 -19.15
C PRO A 199 -8.51 -5.82 -19.04
N ALA A 200 -8.46 -6.34 -17.80
CA ALA A 200 -8.12 -7.74 -17.58
C ALA A 200 -9.23 -8.66 -18.11
N ARG A 201 -8.85 -9.84 -18.60
CA ARG A 201 -9.78 -10.85 -19.15
C ARG A 201 -9.67 -12.21 -18.47
N THR A 202 -8.59 -12.42 -17.71
CA THR A 202 -8.30 -13.67 -17.03
C THR A 202 -7.78 -13.38 -15.62
N TYR A 203 -7.84 -14.39 -14.76
CA TYR A 203 -7.32 -14.28 -13.39
C TYR A 203 -5.83 -13.94 -13.36
N TRP A 204 -5.03 -14.55 -14.24
CA TRP A 204 -3.60 -14.27 -14.31
C TRP A 204 -3.32 -12.83 -14.75
N GLN A 205 -4.07 -12.30 -15.73
CA GLN A 205 -3.96 -10.89 -16.12
C GLN A 205 -4.37 -9.95 -15.00
N ALA A 206 -5.45 -10.27 -14.27
CA ALA A 206 -5.90 -9.47 -13.13
C ALA A 206 -4.81 -9.38 -12.05
N LEU A 207 -4.26 -10.51 -11.65
CA LEU A 207 -3.18 -10.51 -10.66
C LEU A 207 -1.91 -9.80 -11.16
N GLN A 208 -1.53 -9.96 -12.44
CA GLN A 208 -0.36 -9.27 -13.02
C GLN A 208 -0.54 -7.74 -13.02
N ALA A 209 -1.72 -7.25 -13.42
CA ALA A 209 -2.00 -5.82 -13.44
C ALA A 209 -1.98 -5.21 -12.02
N VAL A 210 -2.64 -5.89 -11.07
CA VAL A 210 -2.67 -5.47 -9.67
C VAL A 210 -1.25 -5.46 -9.09
N TRP A 211 -0.47 -6.53 -9.30
CA TRP A 211 0.92 -6.60 -8.84
C TRP A 211 1.76 -5.44 -9.39
N LEU A 212 1.67 -5.18 -10.70
CA LEU A 212 2.48 -4.14 -11.32
C LEU A 212 2.21 -2.75 -10.73
N LEU A 213 0.93 -2.38 -10.58
CA LEU A 213 0.55 -1.10 -9.97
C LEU A 213 0.96 -1.03 -8.51
N HIS A 214 0.71 -2.09 -7.74
CA HIS A 214 1.11 -2.17 -6.34
C HIS A 214 2.61 -1.98 -6.16
N MET A 215 3.41 -2.70 -6.95
CA MET A 215 4.86 -2.56 -6.95
C MET A 215 5.32 -1.12 -7.28
N ILE A 216 4.70 -0.50 -8.29
CA ILE A 216 5.04 0.88 -8.69
C ILE A 216 4.66 1.88 -7.59
N PHE A 217 3.49 1.73 -6.96
CA PHE A 217 3.13 2.57 -5.81
C PHE A 217 4.19 2.47 -4.71
N HIS A 218 4.60 1.27 -4.35
CA HIS A 218 5.64 1.08 -3.36
C HIS A 218 7.01 1.62 -3.81
N ALA A 219 7.34 1.49 -5.09
CA ALA A 219 8.57 2.05 -5.67
C ALA A 219 8.54 3.60 -5.79
N THR A 220 7.39 4.22 -5.66
CA THR A 220 7.18 5.68 -5.73
C THR A 220 6.73 6.29 -4.41
N MET A 221 6.97 5.60 -3.30
CA MET A 221 6.75 6.03 -1.93
C MET A 221 5.31 5.96 -1.42
N ASN A 222 4.41 5.30 -2.15
CA ASN A 222 3.04 5.09 -1.70
C ASN A 222 2.91 3.67 -1.12
N GLY A 223 2.94 3.54 0.19
CA GLY A 223 2.66 2.27 0.88
C GLY A 223 1.16 2.01 0.88
N ASN A 224 0.68 1.14 -0.02
CA ASN A 224 -0.73 0.87 -0.22
C ASN A 224 -1.03 -0.61 0.03
N ALA A 225 -2.26 -0.91 0.47
CA ALA A 225 -2.75 -2.28 0.57
C ALA A 225 -3.47 -2.73 -0.71
N MET A 226 -3.75 -4.03 -0.75
CA MET A 226 -4.49 -4.66 -1.85
C MET A 226 -6.00 -4.59 -1.62
N GLY A 227 -6.42 -4.43 -0.37
CA GLY A 227 -7.81 -4.42 -0.03
C GLY A 227 -8.49 -5.79 -0.22
N ARG A 228 -9.71 -5.77 -0.70
CA ARG A 228 -10.58 -6.95 -0.86
C ARG A 228 -10.28 -7.72 -2.14
N LEU A 229 -9.08 -8.28 -2.23
CA LEU A 229 -8.62 -9.00 -3.42
C LEU A 229 -9.58 -10.13 -3.83
N ASP A 230 -10.15 -10.83 -2.86
CA ASP A 230 -11.10 -11.91 -3.11
C ASP A 230 -12.43 -11.44 -3.70
N GLN A 231 -12.74 -10.14 -3.66
CA GLN A 231 -13.95 -9.60 -4.27
C GLN A 231 -13.67 -9.15 -5.72
N TYR A 232 -12.70 -8.27 -5.93
CA TYR A 232 -12.48 -7.70 -7.26
C TYR A 232 -11.74 -8.64 -8.23
N ALA A 233 -11.00 -9.64 -7.74
CA ALA A 233 -10.34 -10.64 -8.59
C ALA A 233 -11.17 -11.93 -8.78
N TRP A 234 -12.17 -12.17 -7.92
CA TRP A 234 -13.01 -13.37 -8.02
C TRP A 234 -13.75 -13.53 -9.35
N PRO A 235 -14.38 -12.49 -9.95
CA PRO A 235 -15.04 -12.65 -11.25
C PRO A 235 -14.14 -13.27 -12.31
N TYR A 236 -12.89 -12.84 -12.38
CA TYR A 236 -11.91 -13.36 -13.34
C TYR A 236 -11.53 -14.82 -13.08
N LEU A 237 -11.34 -15.19 -11.81
CA LEU A 237 -11.06 -16.59 -11.44
C LEU A 237 -12.27 -17.49 -11.73
N ARG A 238 -13.47 -17.06 -11.33
CA ARG A 238 -14.71 -17.80 -11.60
C ARG A 238 -14.86 -18.07 -13.10
N ASP A 239 -14.72 -17.04 -13.93
CA ASP A 239 -14.90 -17.14 -15.39
C ASP A 239 -13.83 -18.05 -16.03
N ASP A 240 -12.60 -18.07 -15.47
CA ASP A 240 -11.55 -19.00 -15.92
C ASP A 240 -11.84 -20.45 -15.51
N LEU A 241 -12.35 -20.67 -14.30
CA LEU A 241 -12.76 -22.00 -13.82
C LEU A 241 -13.98 -22.53 -14.61
N ASP A 242 -15.00 -21.70 -14.79
CA ASP A 242 -16.22 -22.06 -15.53
C ASP A 242 -15.92 -22.38 -17.01
N ALA A 243 -15.03 -21.61 -17.62
CA ALA A 243 -14.56 -21.84 -18.99
C ALA A 243 -13.47 -22.93 -19.09
N ARG A 244 -13.07 -23.53 -17.98
CA ARG A 244 -12.00 -24.55 -17.89
C ARG A 244 -10.66 -24.06 -18.50
N ARG A 245 -10.38 -22.76 -18.43
CA ARG A 245 -9.07 -22.20 -18.79
C ARG A 245 -8.05 -22.43 -17.69
N LEU A 246 -8.51 -22.48 -16.44
CA LEU A 246 -7.76 -22.88 -15.27
C LEU A 246 -8.49 -24.01 -14.53
N ASP A 247 -7.75 -24.88 -13.89
CA ASP A 247 -8.24 -25.68 -12.77
C ASP A 247 -7.87 -25.02 -11.44
N ILE A 248 -8.41 -25.56 -10.36
CA ILE A 248 -8.24 -24.99 -9.02
C ILE A 248 -6.80 -25.16 -8.52
N ASP A 249 -6.03 -26.13 -9.01
CA ASP A 249 -4.64 -26.37 -8.60
C ASP A 249 -3.72 -25.34 -9.26
N ARG A 250 -3.95 -25.03 -10.54
CA ARG A 250 -3.23 -23.96 -11.21
C ARG A 250 -3.59 -22.57 -10.65
N ALA A 251 -4.88 -22.37 -10.29
CA ALA A 251 -5.31 -21.15 -9.61
C ALA A 251 -4.60 -20.97 -8.25
N ALA A 252 -4.44 -22.06 -7.49
CA ALA A 252 -3.70 -22.02 -6.22
C ALA A 252 -2.21 -21.70 -6.44
N GLU A 253 -1.57 -22.30 -7.45
CA GLU A 253 -0.18 -22.01 -7.78
C GLU A 253 0.03 -20.54 -8.19
N LEU A 254 -0.88 -19.98 -9.00
CA LEU A 254 -0.87 -18.56 -9.35
C LEU A 254 -1.02 -17.69 -8.10
N THR A 255 -1.95 -18.03 -7.20
CA THR A 255 -2.16 -17.31 -5.95
C THR A 255 -0.91 -17.33 -5.07
N ASP A 256 -0.25 -18.49 -4.94
CA ASP A 256 1.00 -18.62 -4.18
C ASP A 256 2.12 -17.77 -4.79
N CYS A 257 2.31 -17.86 -6.11
CA CYS A 257 3.32 -17.07 -6.83
C CYS A 257 3.07 -15.56 -6.68
N PHE A 258 1.80 -15.13 -6.70
CA PHE A 258 1.42 -13.76 -6.44
C PHE A 258 1.76 -13.35 -5.00
N CYS A 259 1.40 -14.15 -4.01
CA CYS A 259 1.70 -13.86 -2.60
C CYS A 259 3.22 -13.78 -2.31
N PHE A 260 4.04 -14.56 -3.01
CA PHE A 260 5.49 -14.46 -2.86
C PHE A 260 6.05 -13.11 -3.29
N LYS A 261 5.44 -12.44 -4.26
CA LYS A 261 5.89 -11.12 -4.75
C LYS A 261 5.98 -10.08 -3.63
N PHE A 262 5.07 -10.13 -2.66
CA PHE A 262 5.05 -9.18 -1.54
C PHE A 262 6.23 -9.32 -0.58
N ASN A 263 6.94 -10.43 -0.65
CA ASN A 263 8.09 -10.71 0.21
C ASN A 263 9.44 -10.48 -0.49
N GLU A 264 9.45 -10.19 -1.78
CA GLU A 264 10.68 -9.96 -2.52
C GLU A 264 11.46 -8.75 -2.01
N ARG A 265 10.78 -7.75 -1.44
CA ARG A 265 11.39 -6.57 -0.81
C ARG A 265 11.67 -6.74 0.68
N ALA A 266 11.15 -7.79 1.29
CA ALA A 266 11.36 -8.03 2.70
C ALA A 266 12.83 -8.35 2.94
N ALA A 267 13.50 -7.57 3.79
CA ALA A 267 14.86 -7.84 4.20
C ALA A 267 14.88 -8.22 5.68
N ALA A 268 15.35 -9.43 5.96
CA ALA A 268 15.76 -9.82 7.30
C ALA A 268 17.19 -9.26 7.51
N THR A 269 17.33 -8.14 8.21
CA THR A 269 18.66 -7.57 8.41
C THR A 269 19.02 -7.54 9.89
N GLU A 270 20.20 -8.06 10.20
CA GLU A 270 20.89 -7.79 11.46
C GLU A 270 21.33 -6.31 11.60
N ASP A 271 21.25 -5.53 10.53
CA ASP A 271 21.75 -4.15 10.43
C ASP A 271 20.90 -3.10 11.13
N LEU A 272 19.82 -3.50 11.81
CA LEU A 272 19.05 -2.61 12.67
C LEU A 272 19.65 -2.43 14.07
N ARG A 273 20.86 -2.92 14.30
CA ARG A 273 21.57 -2.67 15.56
C ARG A 273 21.71 -1.17 15.77
N PRO A 274 21.41 -0.66 16.97
CA PRO A 274 21.56 0.77 17.28
C PRO A 274 22.96 1.31 16.98
N GLU A 275 23.98 0.48 17.16
CA GLU A 275 25.38 0.82 16.89
C GLU A 275 25.71 1.04 15.41
N ASN A 276 24.91 0.48 14.47
CA ASN A 276 25.11 0.61 13.04
C ASN A 276 24.29 1.74 12.40
N ARG A 277 23.43 2.41 13.19
CA ARG A 277 22.65 3.55 12.72
C ARG A 277 23.45 4.84 12.90
N ARG A 278 23.86 5.44 11.79
CA ARG A 278 24.34 6.83 11.82
C ARG A 278 23.16 7.73 12.20
N SER A 279 23.40 8.70 13.07
CA SER A 279 22.39 9.66 13.53
C SER A 279 21.73 10.44 12.38
N GLU A 280 22.36 10.46 11.21
CA GLU A 280 21.93 11.10 9.99
C GLU A 280 20.87 10.28 9.19
N ASP A 281 20.81 8.97 9.43
CA ASP A 281 19.88 8.05 8.76
C ASP A 281 18.50 7.98 9.43
N LEU A 282 18.35 8.66 10.56
CA LEU A 282 17.08 8.72 11.27
C LEU A 282 16.16 9.75 10.63
N ASN A 283 15.03 9.25 10.13
CA ASN A 283 13.88 10.09 9.75
C ASN A 283 13.70 11.21 10.78
N PRO A 284 13.57 12.50 10.40
CA PRO A 284 13.27 13.60 11.32
C PRO A 284 12.09 13.32 12.25
N MET A 285 11.09 12.53 11.80
CA MET A 285 10.01 12.01 12.63
C MET A 285 10.49 10.96 13.66
N ALA A 286 11.61 10.29 13.43
CA ALA A 286 12.22 9.37 14.39
C ALA A 286 13.04 10.10 15.46
N ARG A 287 13.44 11.36 15.23
CA ARG A 287 14.10 12.18 16.25
C ARG A 287 13.22 12.47 17.46
N THR A 288 11.91 12.34 17.33
CA THR A 288 10.95 12.49 18.44
C THR A 288 10.58 11.16 19.09
N ARG A 289 11.16 10.03 18.66
CA ARG A 289 10.88 8.72 19.21
C ARG A 289 12.08 8.16 19.93
N HIS A 290 12.03 8.17 21.23
CA HIS A 290 12.77 7.21 22.03
C HIS A 290 12.08 5.84 21.85
N TYR A 291 12.49 5.06 20.84
CA TYR A 291 12.21 3.63 20.88
C TYR A 291 12.93 3.07 22.09
N THR A 292 12.18 2.49 22.98
CA THR A 292 12.79 1.78 24.12
C THR A 292 13.61 0.61 23.57
N SER A 293 14.72 0.31 24.21
CA SER A 293 15.58 -0.83 23.88
C SER A 293 14.81 -2.16 23.79
N SER A 294 13.64 -2.28 24.45
CA SER A 294 12.74 -3.43 24.36
C SER A 294 12.01 -3.54 23.03
N GLN A 295 11.64 -2.43 22.39
CA GLN A 295 11.00 -2.48 21.05
C GLN A 295 12.00 -2.87 19.96
N ILE A 296 13.27 -2.51 20.13
CA ILE A 296 14.36 -2.92 19.25
C ILE A 296 14.73 -4.39 19.51
N ALA A 297 14.65 -4.87 20.74
CA ALA A 297 14.92 -6.27 21.09
C ALA A 297 13.83 -7.23 20.58
N LEU A 298 12.55 -6.82 20.62
CA LEU A 298 11.44 -7.60 20.06
C LEU A 298 11.55 -7.78 18.54
N GLN A 299 12.24 -6.86 17.85
CA GLN A 299 12.52 -7.00 16.41
C GLN A 299 13.74 -7.92 16.12
N ARG A 300 14.53 -8.28 17.14
CA ARG A 300 15.73 -9.11 16.97
C ARG A 300 15.45 -10.60 16.87
N ASP A 301 14.40 -11.09 17.53
CA ASP A 301 14.13 -12.52 17.68
C ASP A 301 13.08 -13.03 16.69
N SER A 302 12.38 -12.13 16.00
CA SER A 302 11.50 -12.49 14.91
C SER A 302 12.24 -12.27 13.59
N LEU A 303 12.07 -13.16 12.64
CA LEU A 303 12.38 -12.97 11.22
C LEU A 303 11.51 -11.84 10.65
N ASP A 304 11.23 -10.82 11.45
CA ASP A 304 10.41 -9.69 11.05
C ASP A 304 11.14 -8.93 9.99
N ALA A 305 10.58 -9.02 8.83
CA ALA A 305 10.93 -8.17 7.73
C ALA A 305 10.89 -6.71 8.20
N THR A 306 12.01 -6.02 8.15
CA THR A 306 12.14 -4.62 8.51
C THR A 306 11.27 -3.69 7.67
N ASN A 307 10.61 -4.26 6.68
CA ASN A 307 9.74 -3.62 5.71
C ASN A 307 8.36 -4.22 5.72
N HIS A 308 7.65 -4.15 6.81
CA HIS A 308 6.22 -4.29 6.79
C HIS A 308 5.64 -3.06 6.08
N TRP A 309 5.61 -3.12 4.76
CA TRP A 309 4.99 -2.08 3.95
C TRP A 309 3.49 -2.19 3.95
N LEU A 310 2.94 -2.83 4.99
CA LEU A 310 1.52 -2.74 5.28
C LEU A 310 0.67 -3.18 4.08
N GLN A 311 1.07 -4.27 3.43
CA GLN A 311 0.47 -4.80 2.21
C GLN A 311 -0.70 -5.73 2.58
N ASN A 312 -1.81 -5.15 3.04
CA ASN A 312 -2.93 -5.92 3.57
C ASN A 312 -3.80 -6.51 2.46
N ILE A 313 -4.19 -7.77 2.63
CA ILE A 313 -5.26 -8.42 1.87
C ILE A 313 -6.41 -8.72 2.83
N VAL A 314 -7.63 -8.41 2.43
CA VAL A 314 -8.84 -8.64 3.19
C VAL A 314 -9.71 -9.65 2.44
N VAL A 315 -10.25 -10.62 3.15
CA VAL A 315 -11.13 -11.65 2.58
C VAL A 315 -12.43 -11.78 3.36
N GLY A 316 -13.48 -12.25 2.69
CA GLY A 316 -14.80 -12.44 3.27
C GLY A 316 -15.55 -11.13 3.56
N GLY A 317 -16.41 -11.16 4.56
CA GLY A 317 -17.27 -10.02 4.94
C GLY A 317 -18.47 -9.83 4.03
N LEU A 318 -19.23 -8.77 4.30
CA LEU A 318 -20.41 -8.43 3.50
C LEU A 318 -20.00 -7.81 2.14
N THR A 319 -20.76 -8.11 1.09
CA THR A 319 -20.72 -7.35 -0.16
C THR A 319 -21.41 -6.00 0.00
N PRO A 320 -21.23 -5.03 -0.91
CA PRO A 320 -21.98 -3.77 -0.89
C PRO A 320 -23.52 -3.95 -0.81
N GLU A 321 -24.04 -5.02 -1.41
CA GLU A 321 -25.46 -5.40 -1.42
C GLU A 321 -25.91 -6.01 -0.07
N GLY A 322 -24.97 -6.42 0.79
CA GLY A 322 -25.23 -7.01 2.10
C GLY A 322 -25.31 -8.53 2.11
N GLU A 323 -24.79 -9.16 1.07
CA GLU A 323 -24.67 -10.61 0.99
C GLU A 323 -23.31 -11.09 1.53
N ASP A 324 -23.15 -12.38 1.79
CA ASP A 324 -21.86 -12.96 2.16
C ASP A 324 -20.89 -12.93 0.98
N GLY A 325 -19.74 -12.28 1.15
CA GLY A 325 -18.69 -12.16 0.13
C GLY A 325 -17.71 -13.33 0.09
N THR A 326 -17.88 -14.35 0.94
CA THR A 326 -16.98 -15.50 0.97
C THR A 326 -17.06 -16.29 -0.34
N ASN A 327 -15.92 -16.53 -0.96
CA ASN A 327 -15.85 -17.23 -2.23
C ASN A 327 -14.60 -18.14 -2.29
N PRO A 328 -14.43 -18.98 -3.31
CA PRO A 328 -13.26 -19.85 -3.44
C PRO A 328 -11.91 -19.16 -3.34
N LEU A 329 -11.77 -17.92 -3.82
CA LEU A 329 -10.52 -17.16 -3.73
C LEU A 329 -10.19 -16.78 -2.27
N SER A 330 -11.21 -16.54 -1.43
CA SER A 330 -11.00 -16.30 0.01
C SER A 330 -10.25 -17.49 0.66
N TYR A 331 -10.64 -18.71 0.32
CA TYR A 331 -9.96 -19.91 0.82
C TYR A 331 -8.57 -20.13 0.20
N LEU A 332 -8.39 -19.82 -1.08
CA LEU A 332 -7.06 -19.91 -1.72
C LEU A 332 -6.04 -18.98 -1.06
N LEU A 333 -6.44 -17.76 -0.72
CA LEU A 333 -5.59 -16.78 -0.04
C LEU A 333 -5.26 -17.22 1.40
N LEU A 334 -6.25 -17.73 2.14
CA LEU A 334 -6.05 -18.31 3.47
C LEU A 334 -5.09 -19.50 3.43
N GLU A 335 -5.27 -20.40 2.47
CA GLU A 335 -4.44 -21.61 2.31
C GLU A 335 -3.02 -21.23 1.89
N SER A 336 -2.86 -20.25 0.98
CA SER A 336 -1.55 -19.73 0.59
C SER A 336 -0.79 -19.19 1.81
N TYR A 337 -1.46 -18.39 2.65
CA TYR A 337 -0.85 -17.89 3.89
C TYR A 337 -0.45 -19.03 4.83
N ARG A 338 -1.38 -19.99 5.09
CA ARG A 338 -1.16 -21.12 5.99
C ARG A 338 0.06 -21.94 5.60
N ARG A 339 0.20 -22.29 4.30
CA ARG A 339 1.27 -23.16 3.79
C ARG A 339 2.60 -22.42 3.69
N ASN A 340 2.58 -21.19 3.21
CA ASN A 340 3.81 -20.47 2.87
C ASN A 340 4.44 -19.78 4.07
N LYS A 341 3.66 -19.41 5.10
CA LYS A 341 4.13 -18.74 6.33
C LYS A 341 5.08 -17.57 6.03
N MET A 342 4.64 -16.71 5.09
CA MET A 342 5.37 -15.50 4.72
C MET A 342 4.91 -14.32 5.59
N THR A 343 5.76 -13.30 5.73
CA THR A 343 5.47 -12.10 6.53
C THR A 343 4.48 -11.17 5.83
N ASN A 344 4.43 -11.22 4.51
CA ASN A 344 3.51 -10.47 3.66
C ASN A 344 2.80 -11.42 2.65
N PRO A 345 1.61 -11.04 2.19
CA PRO A 345 0.78 -9.91 2.63
C PRO A 345 0.24 -10.13 4.05
N LEU A 346 -0.08 -9.05 4.75
CA LEU A 346 -0.84 -9.12 6.00
C LEU A 346 -2.27 -9.56 5.65
N LEU A 347 -2.81 -10.53 6.37
CA LEU A 347 -4.10 -11.12 6.04
C LEU A 347 -5.16 -10.77 7.08
N THR A 348 -6.33 -10.37 6.61
CA THR A 348 -7.50 -10.09 7.43
C THR A 348 -8.69 -10.92 6.95
N VAL A 349 -9.42 -11.49 7.88
CA VAL A 349 -10.73 -12.10 7.61
C VAL A 349 -11.81 -11.22 8.21
N ARG A 350 -12.76 -10.80 7.40
CA ARG A 350 -13.98 -10.13 7.82
C ARG A 350 -15.07 -11.17 8.06
N LEU A 351 -15.73 -11.06 9.19
CA LEU A 351 -16.79 -11.96 9.61
C LEU A 351 -18.07 -11.18 9.93
N HIS A 352 -19.20 -11.80 9.64
CA HIS A 352 -20.52 -11.33 10.00
C HIS A 352 -21.39 -12.51 10.46
N ARG A 353 -22.59 -12.24 10.98
CA ARG A 353 -23.46 -13.26 11.58
C ARG A 353 -23.78 -14.42 10.65
N ALA A 354 -23.89 -14.17 9.34
CA ALA A 354 -24.19 -15.17 8.34
C ALA A 354 -22.95 -15.73 7.63
N SER A 355 -21.74 -15.43 8.11
CA SER A 355 -20.52 -16.01 7.54
C SER A 355 -20.57 -17.53 7.56
N PRO A 356 -20.14 -18.21 6.48
CA PRO A 356 -20.13 -19.66 6.41
C PRO A 356 -19.32 -20.29 7.56
N GLU A 357 -19.89 -21.28 8.24
CA GLU A 357 -19.19 -21.99 9.31
C GLU A 357 -17.85 -22.57 8.82
N ALA A 358 -17.77 -22.98 7.57
CA ALA A 358 -16.56 -23.48 6.95
C ALA A 358 -15.45 -22.40 6.92
N LEU A 359 -15.78 -21.14 6.65
CA LEU A 359 -14.81 -20.03 6.70
C LEU A 359 -14.31 -19.83 8.13
N VAL A 360 -15.23 -19.77 9.10
CA VAL A 360 -14.88 -19.56 10.52
C VAL A 360 -13.94 -20.68 11.01
N ARG A 361 -14.32 -21.95 10.76
CA ARG A 361 -13.49 -23.11 11.15
C ARG A 361 -12.11 -23.05 10.48
N TYR A 362 -12.06 -22.79 9.18
CA TYR A 362 -10.80 -22.76 8.47
C TYR A 362 -9.90 -21.59 8.94
N THR A 363 -10.49 -20.43 9.20
CA THR A 363 -9.78 -19.31 9.81
C THR A 363 -9.15 -19.68 11.16
N CYS A 364 -9.89 -20.40 12.01
CA CYS A 364 -9.36 -20.90 13.27
C CYS A 364 -8.20 -21.90 13.06
N GLU A 365 -8.28 -22.78 12.06
CA GLU A 365 -7.17 -23.68 11.73
C GLU A 365 -5.92 -22.91 11.29
N VAL A 366 -6.08 -21.86 10.48
CA VAL A 366 -4.96 -21.00 10.10
C VAL A 366 -4.34 -20.30 11.31
N LEU A 367 -5.17 -19.77 12.21
CA LEU A 367 -4.69 -19.09 13.44
C LEU A 367 -3.92 -20.04 14.36
N LYS A 368 -4.33 -21.30 14.46
CA LYS A 368 -3.64 -22.34 15.28
C LYS A 368 -2.20 -22.59 14.81
N GLU A 369 -1.91 -22.36 13.55
CA GLU A 369 -0.57 -22.54 13.00
C GLU A 369 0.44 -21.47 13.49
N GLY A 370 -0.05 -20.41 14.14
CA GLY A 370 0.76 -19.31 14.62
C GLY A 370 0.98 -18.22 13.58
N GLY A 371 1.90 -17.26 13.88
CA GLY A 371 2.22 -16.15 12.99
C GLY A 371 1.34 -14.89 13.18
N GLY A 372 0.33 -14.93 14.05
CA GLY A 372 -0.50 -13.78 14.40
C GLY A 372 -1.51 -13.35 13.34
N MET A 373 -1.66 -14.12 12.26
CA MET A 373 -2.58 -13.84 11.15
C MET A 373 -3.51 -15.04 10.92
N PRO A 374 -4.70 -14.81 10.33
CA PRO A 374 -5.28 -13.54 9.93
C PRO A 374 -5.79 -12.72 11.12
N ALA A 375 -5.82 -11.36 10.95
CA ALA A 375 -6.58 -10.51 11.85
C ALA A 375 -8.08 -10.73 11.63
N LEU A 376 -8.88 -10.58 12.68
CA LEU A 376 -10.33 -10.77 12.60
C LEU A 376 -11.06 -9.45 12.73
N PHE A 377 -11.94 -9.16 11.79
CA PHE A 377 -12.78 -7.97 11.77
C PHE A 377 -14.25 -8.37 11.80
N ASN A 378 -15.04 -7.63 12.59
CA ASN A 378 -16.45 -7.92 12.80
C ASN A 378 -17.31 -6.86 12.10
N ASP A 379 -17.96 -7.25 11.00
CA ASP A 379 -18.84 -6.37 10.21
C ASP A 379 -20.04 -5.88 11.00
N GLU A 380 -20.56 -6.68 11.96
CA GLU A 380 -21.67 -6.28 12.84
C GLU A 380 -21.34 -5.06 13.72
N GLN A 381 -20.07 -4.77 13.92
CA GLN A 381 -19.62 -3.60 14.68
C GLN A 381 -19.11 -2.48 13.78
N LEU A 382 -18.34 -2.83 12.76
CA LEU A 382 -17.65 -1.83 11.94
C LEU A 382 -18.58 -1.18 10.93
N VAL A 383 -19.46 -1.92 10.26
CA VAL A 383 -20.41 -1.32 9.30
C VAL A 383 -21.29 -0.27 9.96
N PRO A 384 -21.99 -0.54 11.09
CA PRO A 384 -22.75 0.49 11.78
C PRO A 384 -21.90 1.65 12.34
N ALA A 385 -20.63 1.39 12.66
CA ALA A 385 -19.72 2.45 13.11
C ALA A 385 -19.39 3.42 11.98
N LEU A 386 -19.13 2.92 10.78
CA LEU A 386 -18.88 3.71 9.58
C LEU A 386 -20.14 4.51 9.16
N GLU A 387 -21.31 3.88 9.19
CA GLU A 387 -22.57 4.54 8.91
C GLU A 387 -22.84 5.72 9.87
N ARG A 388 -22.53 5.57 11.16
CA ARG A 388 -22.67 6.64 12.15
C ARG A 388 -21.82 7.88 11.86
N ILE A 389 -20.70 7.72 11.19
CA ILE A 389 -19.85 8.85 10.77
C ILE A 389 -20.20 9.36 9.36
N GLY A 390 -21.31 8.89 8.77
CA GLY A 390 -21.86 9.40 7.52
C GLY A 390 -21.41 8.66 6.27
N ILE A 391 -20.72 7.52 6.37
CA ILE A 391 -20.38 6.70 5.22
C ILE A 391 -21.62 5.96 4.71
N PRO A 392 -21.97 6.04 3.42
CA PRO A 392 -23.11 5.32 2.86
C PRO A 392 -23.02 3.81 3.08
N THR A 393 -24.15 3.15 3.34
CA THR A 393 -24.19 1.71 3.64
C THR A 393 -23.44 0.83 2.65
N PRO A 394 -23.56 0.99 1.30
CA PRO A 394 -22.78 0.16 0.37
C PRO A 394 -21.27 0.33 0.55
N ASP A 395 -20.82 1.57 0.75
CA ASP A 395 -19.42 1.88 0.96
C ASP A 395 -18.95 1.37 2.33
N ALA A 396 -19.78 1.55 3.37
CA ALA A 396 -19.49 1.02 4.70
C ALA A 396 -19.33 -0.51 4.69
N ARG A 397 -20.13 -1.23 3.88
CA ARG A 397 -19.98 -2.69 3.69
C ARG A 397 -18.77 -3.07 2.86
N ASP A 398 -18.28 -2.19 2.01
CA ASP A 398 -17.08 -2.44 1.19
C ASP A 398 -15.79 -2.04 1.89
N TYR A 399 -15.80 -1.71 3.15
CA TYR A 399 -14.59 -1.35 3.88
C TYR A 399 -13.50 -2.43 3.78
N THR A 400 -12.29 -1.97 3.81
CA THR A 400 -11.08 -2.78 3.91
C THR A 400 -10.21 -2.26 5.06
N ASN A 401 -9.02 -2.80 5.20
CA ASN A 401 -7.99 -2.20 6.03
C ASN A 401 -6.69 -2.02 5.26
N ASP A 402 -5.88 -1.12 5.76
CA ASP A 402 -4.51 -0.92 5.33
C ASP A 402 -3.61 -0.72 6.56
N GLY A 403 -2.35 -0.78 6.34
CA GLY A 403 -1.36 -0.40 7.32
C GLY A 403 -1.44 -1.19 8.62
N CYS A 404 -1.53 -0.43 9.70
CA CYS A 404 -1.68 -0.97 11.04
C CYS A 404 -3.14 -1.31 11.39
N TRP A 405 -3.93 -1.76 10.42
CA TRP A 405 -5.33 -2.16 10.50
C TRP A 405 -6.33 -1.00 10.48
N GLU A 406 -5.96 0.14 9.94
CA GLU A 406 -6.86 1.27 9.71
C GLU A 406 -8.00 0.85 8.79
N VAL A 407 -9.24 1.17 9.20
CA VAL A 407 -10.43 0.88 8.38
C VAL A 407 -10.61 1.99 7.35
N ILE A 408 -10.64 1.61 6.09
CA ILE A 408 -10.74 2.53 4.94
C ILE A 408 -11.70 2.01 3.88
N ILE A 409 -12.14 2.89 3.01
CA ILE A 409 -12.99 2.55 1.85
C ILE A 409 -12.11 2.56 0.60
N PRO A 410 -12.02 1.44 -0.15
CA PRO A 410 -11.19 1.36 -1.35
C PRO A 410 -11.52 2.46 -2.36
N GLY A 411 -10.51 3.13 -2.86
CA GLY A 411 -10.66 4.18 -3.86
C GLY A 411 -11.35 5.46 -3.38
N ARG A 412 -11.70 5.60 -2.08
CA ARG A 412 -12.47 6.74 -1.58
C ARG A 412 -11.92 7.40 -0.33
N THR A 413 -11.04 6.72 0.40
CA THR A 413 -10.48 7.25 1.63
C THR A 413 -9.08 7.78 1.39
N ASP A 414 -8.87 9.06 1.67
CA ASP A 414 -7.55 9.63 1.91
C ASP A 414 -7.13 9.40 3.35
N PHE A 415 -5.86 9.17 3.59
CA PHE A 415 -5.34 8.88 4.91
C PHE A 415 -4.40 9.96 5.41
N GLY A 416 -4.73 10.51 6.57
CA GLY A 416 -3.90 11.43 7.32
C GLY A 416 -3.58 10.88 8.70
N PHE A 417 -2.30 10.76 9.05
CA PHE A 417 -1.89 10.39 10.39
C PHE A 417 -2.09 11.51 11.38
N LEU A 418 -2.85 11.21 12.43
CA LEU A 418 -2.89 11.99 13.63
C LEU A 418 -2.32 11.21 14.79
N ARG A 419 -1.41 11.84 15.52
CA ARG A 419 -0.89 11.26 16.75
C ARG A 419 -1.39 12.05 17.95
N LEU A 420 -2.26 11.43 18.71
CA LEU A 420 -2.63 11.88 20.04
C LEU A 420 -1.86 11.07 21.06
N SER A 421 -0.96 11.71 21.80
CA SER A 421 -0.26 11.06 22.90
C SER A 421 -0.99 11.31 24.21
N LEU A 422 -1.78 10.33 24.66
CA LEU A 422 -2.47 10.40 25.95
C LEU A 422 -1.49 10.51 27.12
N MET A 423 -0.34 9.86 27.01
CA MET A 423 0.71 9.96 28.04
C MET A 423 1.27 11.38 28.13
N LEU A 424 1.44 12.06 27.00
CA LEU A 424 1.89 13.46 26.98
C LEU A 424 0.82 14.39 27.58
N CYS A 425 -0.46 14.16 27.31
CA CYS A 425 -1.55 14.90 27.96
C CYS A 425 -1.52 14.73 29.49
N LEU A 426 -1.27 13.51 29.97
CA LEU A 426 -1.13 13.26 31.40
C LEU A 426 0.11 13.95 31.97
N GLU A 427 1.25 13.87 31.30
CA GLU A 427 2.46 14.58 31.70
C GLU A 427 2.22 16.08 31.80
N TRP A 428 1.58 16.69 30.81
CA TRP A 428 1.26 18.13 30.83
C TRP A 428 0.28 18.48 31.94
N ALA A 429 -0.71 17.64 32.23
CA ALA A 429 -1.63 17.86 33.35
C ALA A 429 -0.91 17.90 34.69
N LEU A 430 0.12 17.05 34.86
CA LEU A 430 0.91 16.95 36.08
C LEU A 430 2.11 17.94 36.14
N ASN A 431 2.34 18.73 35.06
CA ASN A 431 3.46 19.68 34.99
C ASN A 431 3.01 21.06 34.43
N ARG A 432 1.76 21.47 34.64
CA ARG A 432 1.24 22.77 34.23
C ARG A 432 1.47 23.08 32.75
N GLY A 433 1.27 22.08 31.87
CA GLY A 433 1.48 22.20 30.44
C GLY A 433 2.91 22.06 29.95
N ALA A 434 3.89 21.93 30.85
CA ALA A 434 5.28 21.73 30.48
C ALA A 434 5.61 20.24 30.26
N SER A 435 6.51 19.96 29.33
CA SER A 435 7.11 18.63 29.18
C SER A 435 8.45 18.57 29.89
N ARG A 436 8.71 17.47 30.61
CA ARG A 436 10.01 17.18 31.22
C ARG A 436 11.04 16.67 30.22
N ILE A 437 10.58 16.23 29.05
CA ILE A 437 11.40 15.64 27.98
C ILE A 437 11.76 16.72 26.95
N ASP A 438 10.75 17.47 26.47
CA ASP A 438 10.89 18.39 25.34
C ASP A 438 11.10 19.86 25.75
N GLY A 439 11.14 20.16 27.03
CA GLY A 439 11.43 21.52 27.53
C GLY A 439 10.20 22.45 27.60
N PRO A 440 10.02 23.44 26.72
CA PRO A 440 9.03 24.49 26.92
C PRO A 440 7.58 24.00 26.94
N ALA A 441 6.73 24.74 27.67
CA ALA A 441 5.31 24.43 27.78
C ALA A 441 4.64 24.37 26.40
N ARG A 442 4.10 23.20 26.06
CA ARG A 442 3.32 22.96 24.84
C ARG A 442 1.84 22.67 25.13
N GLY A 443 1.53 22.30 26.36
CA GLY A 443 0.19 22.17 26.87
C GLY A 443 -0.35 23.50 27.40
N ILE A 444 -1.59 23.50 27.90
CA ILE A 444 -2.20 24.61 28.62
C ILE A 444 -1.88 24.50 30.11
N ASP A 445 -1.88 25.62 30.85
CA ASP A 445 -1.74 25.60 32.31
C ASP A 445 -3.08 25.16 32.94
N THR A 446 -3.11 23.95 33.49
CA THR A 446 -4.28 23.36 34.17
C THR A 446 -4.21 23.48 35.69
N GLY A 447 -3.31 24.33 36.21
CA GLY A 447 -3.12 24.55 37.64
C GLY A 447 -1.97 23.73 38.25
N ASP A 448 -1.67 24.00 39.53
CA ASP A 448 -0.62 23.28 40.27
C ASP A 448 -1.13 21.89 40.67
N PRO A 449 -0.54 20.81 40.18
CA PRO A 449 -0.97 19.45 40.55
C PRO A 449 -0.85 19.13 42.03
N ARG A 450 -0.01 19.85 42.78
CA ARG A 450 0.11 19.71 44.25
C ARG A 450 -1.16 20.21 44.97
N ALA A 451 -1.98 21.03 44.31
CA ALA A 451 -3.24 21.51 44.83
C ALA A 451 -4.41 20.58 44.49
N PHE A 452 -4.22 19.54 43.70
CA PHE A 452 -5.25 18.56 43.37
C PHE A 452 -5.60 17.75 44.62
N GLY A 453 -6.87 17.79 45.01
CA GLY A 453 -7.38 17.11 46.21
C GLY A 453 -8.02 15.75 45.94
N SER A 454 -8.26 15.42 44.66
CA SER A 454 -8.97 14.22 44.24
C SER A 454 -8.50 13.69 42.90
N TYR A 455 -8.85 12.44 42.59
CA TYR A 455 -8.70 11.87 41.23
C TYR A 455 -9.42 12.71 40.17
N ASP A 456 -10.61 13.24 40.50
CA ASP A 456 -11.40 14.03 39.56
C ASP A 456 -10.68 15.34 39.16
N ASP A 457 -9.85 15.89 40.02
CA ASP A 457 -9.03 17.08 39.67
C ASP A 457 -7.97 16.72 38.63
N VAL A 458 -7.28 15.59 38.81
CA VAL A 458 -6.33 15.06 37.82
C VAL A 458 -7.03 14.74 36.51
N TRP A 459 -8.19 14.11 36.58
CA TRP A 459 -8.97 13.72 35.38
C TRP A 459 -9.44 14.94 34.60
N ARG A 460 -9.93 15.98 35.26
CA ARG A 460 -10.30 17.24 34.61
C ARG A 460 -9.12 17.92 33.95
N ALA A 461 -7.98 17.98 34.62
CA ALA A 461 -6.76 18.55 34.06
C ALA A 461 -6.28 17.77 32.82
N PHE A 462 -6.33 16.43 32.88
CA PHE A 462 -6.01 15.55 31.74
C PHE A 462 -6.97 15.79 30.55
N LEU A 463 -8.27 15.82 30.79
CA LEU A 463 -9.26 16.08 29.73
C LEU A 463 -9.07 17.45 29.09
N ALA A 464 -8.76 18.49 29.85
CA ALA A 464 -8.45 19.82 29.32
C ALA A 464 -7.21 19.83 28.43
N GLN A 465 -6.17 19.08 28.78
CA GLN A 465 -4.99 18.90 27.92
C GLN A 465 -5.33 18.14 26.65
N LEU A 466 -6.14 17.08 26.76
CA LEU A 466 -6.57 16.27 25.63
C LEU A 466 -7.39 17.11 24.63
N ASP A 467 -8.35 17.88 25.13
CA ASP A 467 -9.19 18.77 24.30
C ASP A 467 -8.34 19.80 23.55
N ALA A 468 -7.41 20.46 24.26
CA ALA A 468 -6.46 21.40 23.66
C ALA A 468 -5.54 20.74 22.62
N MET A 469 -5.13 19.49 22.85
CA MET A 469 -4.33 18.73 21.89
C MET A 469 -5.14 18.35 20.66
N VAL A 470 -6.37 17.85 20.83
CA VAL A 470 -7.29 17.52 19.73
C VAL A 470 -7.53 18.74 18.85
N GLY A 471 -7.84 19.89 19.44
CA GLY A 471 -8.07 21.13 18.69
C GLY A 471 -6.89 21.53 17.81
N ARG A 472 -5.66 21.46 18.33
CA ARG A 472 -4.43 21.76 17.56
C ARG A 472 -4.20 20.74 16.45
N VAL A 473 -4.33 19.46 16.77
CA VAL A 473 -4.09 18.37 15.82
C VAL A 473 -5.09 18.45 14.67
N VAL A 474 -6.36 18.70 14.93
CA VAL A 474 -7.38 18.90 13.87
C VAL A 474 -7.04 20.10 13.00
N HIS A 475 -6.65 21.23 13.62
CA HIS A 475 -6.22 22.41 12.86
C HIS A 475 -5.04 22.10 11.93
N ASP A 476 -3.99 21.46 12.45
CA ASP A 476 -2.78 21.14 11.70
C ASP A 476 -3.05 20.17 10.55
N VAL A 477 -3.93 19.19 10.77
CA VAL A 477 -4.31 18.24 9.71
C VAL A 477 -5.13 18.89 8.62
N VAL A 478 -6.14 19.69 8.98
CA VAL A 478 -6.93 20.40 7.97
C VAL A 478 -6.02 21.29 7.11
N ALA A 479 -5.09 22.00 7.75
CA ALA A 479 -4.11 22.82 7.03
C ALA A 479 -3.19 21.98 6.13
N THR A 480 -2.76 20.81 6.61
CA THR A 480 -1.90 19.88 5.87
C THR A 480 -2.63 19.27 4.68
N VAL A 481 -3.84 18.75 4.89
CA VAL A 481 -4.65 18.15 3.83
C VAL A 481 -4.94 19.18 2.74
N ASN A 482 -5.35 20.39 3.11
CA ASN A 482 -5.64 21.47 2.16
C ASN A 482 -4.41 21.94 1.35
N ALA A 483 -3.21 21.80 1.90
CA ALA A 483 -1.98 22.20 1.23
C ALA A 483 -1.31 21.07 0.44
N ARG A 484 -1.70 19.82 0.67
CA ARG A 484 -1.00 18.62 0.20
C ARG A 484 -0.86 18.59 -1.33
N HIS A 485 -1.95 18.77 -2.06
CA HIS A 485 -1.98 18.71 -3.53
C HIS A 485 -1.03 19.71 -4.19
N SER A 486 -0.83 20.88 -3.57
CA SER A 486 0.08 21.92 -4.06
C SER A 486 1.55 21.71 -3.68
N ILE A 487 1.85 20.74 -2.81
CA ILE A 487 3.21 20.48 -2.29
C ILE A 487 3.72 19.10 -2.70
N ALA A 488 2.87 18.08 -2.64
CA ALA A 488 3.26 16.71 -2.88
C ALA A 488 2.21 15.95 -3.73
N PRO A 489 2.03 16.34 -5.00
CA PRO A 489 1.03 15.73 -5.88
C PRO A 489 1.29 14.24 -6.11
N VAL A 490 0.22 13.46 -6.32
CA VAL A 490 0.26 12.00 -6.50
C VAL A 490 -0.57 11.54 -7.71
N PRO A 491 -0.32 12.05 -8.92
CA PRO A 491 -1.20 11.87 -10.08
C PRO A 491 -1.46 10.42 -10.44
N LEU A 492 -0.50 9.51 -10.25
CA LEU A 492 -0.72 8.08 -10.49
C LEU A 492 -1.74 7.48 -9.51
N LEU A 493 -1.63 7.83 -8.23
CA LEU A 493 -2.57 7.33 -7.22
C LEU A 493 -3.95 7.95 -7.42
N SER A 494 -4.01 9.27 -7.64
CA SER A 494 -5.26 10.01 -7.91
C SER A 494 -6.03 9.47 -9.10
N ALA A 495 -5.35 8.94 -10.12
CA ALA A 495 -6.01 8.28 -11.25
C ALA A 495 -6.84 7.04 -10.86
N LEU A 496 -6.53 6.42 -9.71
CA LEU A 496 -7.23 5.26 -9.16
C LEU A 496 -8.03 5.60 -7.90
N ILE A 497 -8.32 6.87 -7.66
CA ILE A 497 -9.22 7.35 -6.62
C ILE A 497 -10.49 7.86 -7.27
N ASP A 498 -11.63 7.42 -6.76
CA ASP A 498 -12.95 7.77 -7.28
C ASP A 498 -13.21 9.27 -7.15
N GLY A 499 -13.64 9.89 -8.22
CA GLY A 499 -13.97 11.31 -8.26
C GLY A 499 -12.79 12.24 -8.52
N ALA A 500 -11.53 11.80 -8.45
CA ALA A 500 -10.37 12.65 -8.69
C ALA A 500 -10.32 13.16 -10.15
N ILE A 501 -10.52 12.28 -11.13
CA ILE A 501 -10.56 12.63 -12.57
C ILE A 501 -11.79 13.50 -12.85
N GLU A 502 -12.94 13.14 -12.34
CA GLU A 502 -14.22 13.83 -12.53
C GLU A 502 -14.19 15.25 -11.91
N SER A 503 -13.56 15.41 -10.76
CA SER A 503 -13.34 16.71 -10.10
C SER A 503 -12.14 17.48 -10.64
N ARG A 504 -11.31 16.83 -11.48
CA ARG A 504 -10.06 17.38 -12.06
C ARG A 504 -9.07 17.85 -11.00
N ARG A 505 -8.99 17.13 -9.89
CA ARG A 505 -8.13 17.50 -8.74
C ARG A 505 -7.30 16.30 -8.28
N ASP A 506 -6.07 16.61 -7.91
CA ASP A 506 -5.23 15.68 -7.17
C ASP A 506 -5.82 15.46 -5.76
N MET A 507 -5.62 14.27 -5.19
CA MET A 507 -6.13 13.93 -3.87
C MET A 507 -5.34 14.55 -2.73
#